data_5f5862f925303f12c77267011b2c3324
#
_entry.id   5f5862f925303f12c77267011b2c3324
#
_cell.length_a   1.000
_cell.length_b   1.000
_cell.length_c   1.000
_cell.angle_alpha   90.00
_cell.angle_beta   90.00
_cell.angle_gamma   90.00
#
_symmetry.space_group_name_H-M   'P 1'
#
loop_
_entity.id
_entity.type
_entity.pdbx_description
1 polymer ?
#
loop_
_entity_poly.entity_id
_entity_poly.type
_entity_poly.pdbx_seq_one_letter_code
_entity_poly.pdbx_strand_id
1 'polypeptide(L)'
;MIWVLEAVLAFALMPVAVYALIGAWRGARWLSESRYKPPPPKPLDRLEADLRRLRAELEDTETRASLTAKHHRVQALRGAYLDALAAACQRVEVTPPTGGDRAPQAEIYRVEAELRQRGLDVRETAVY
;
A
#
# COMPACT_ATOMS: atom_id res chain seq x y z
N MET A 1 -4.87 3.60 -56.46
CA MET A 1 -4.69 4.89 -55.75
C MET A 1 -5.64 5.05 -54.57
N ILE A 2 -6.87 4.64 -54.64
CA ILE A 2 -7.88 4.79 -53.54
C ILE A 2 -7.47 3.98 -52.31
N TRP A 3 -6.96 2.77 -52.46
CA TRP A 3 -6.52 1.87 -51.38
C TRP A 3 -5.35 2.39 -50.55
N VAL A 4 -4.45 3.15 -51.18
CA VAL A 4 -3.30 3.74 -50.47
C VAL A 4 -3.74 4.90 -49.58
N LEU A 5 -4.76 5.65 -50.04
CA LEU A 5 -5.31 6.76 -49.26
C LEU A 5 -6.05 6.28 -48.02
N GLU A 6 -6.81 5.19 -48.14
CA GLU A 6 -7.51 4.56 -47.00
C GLU A 6 -6.54 3.98 -45.95
N ALA A 7 -5.47 3.33 -46.44
CA ALA A 7 -4.44 2.78 -45.54
C ALA A 7 -3.70 3.88 -44.78
N VAL A 8 -3.37 4.99 -45.41
CA VAL A 8 -2.71 6.14 -44.78
C VAL A 8 -3.63 6.81 -43.76
N LEU A 9 -4.92 6.94 -44.09
CA LEU A 9 -5.90 7.54 -43.19
C LEU A 9 -6.11 6.66 -41.93
N ALA A 10 -6.19 5.34 -42.11
CA ALA A 10 -6.32 4.38 -40.99
C ALA A 10 -5.10 4.41 -40.08
N PHE A 11 -3.89 4.55 -40.67
CA PHE A 11 -2.64 4.62 -39.89
C PHE A 11 -2.48 5.94 -39.11
N ALA A 12 -3.02 7.04 -39.66
CA ALA A 12 -2.98 8.35 -39.01
C ALA A 12 -4.01 8.49 -37.86
N LEU A 13 -5.13 7.76 -37.93
CA LEU A 13 -6.18 7.80 -36.90
C LEU A 13 -5.89 6.88 -35.71
N MET A 14 -5.08 5.85 -35.89
CA MET A 14 -4.76 4.89 -34.84
C MET A 14 -4.08 5.52 -33.60
N PRO A 15 -3.07 6.38 -33.72
CA PRO A 15 -2.47 7.02 -32.56
C PRO A 15 -3.43 7.94 -31.81
N VAL A 16 -4.33 8.62 -32.51
CA VAL A 16 -5.30 9.52 -31.87
C VAL A 16 -6.31 8.74 -31.02
N ALA A 17 -6.76 7.58 -31.47
CA ALA A 17 -7.66 6.71 -30.71
C ALA A 17 -6.98 6.15 -29.45
N VAL A 18 -5.70 5.76 -29.55
CA VAL A 18 -4.91 5.28 -28.40
C VAL A 18 -4.70 6.39 -27.38
N TYR A 19 -4.36 7.60 -27.81
CA TYR A 19 -4.20 8.74 -26.90
C TYR A 19 -5.52 9.14 -26.24
N ALA A 20 -6.64 9.08 -26.95
CA ALA A 20 -7.97 9.35 -26.39
C ALA A 20 -8.36 8.30 -25.34
N LEU A 21 -8.08 7.02 -25.58
CA LEU A 21 -8.31 5.93 -24.62
C LEU A 21 -7.45 6.08 -23.36
N ILE A 22 -6.17 6.40 -23.51
CA ILE A 22 -5.27 6.64 -22.38
C ILE A 22 -5.72 7.86 -21.59
N GLY A 23 -6.13 8.93 -22.26
CA GLY A 23 -6.65 10.14 -21.62
C GLY A 23 -7.96 9.88 -20.86
N ALA A 24 -8.87 9.12 -21.43
CA ALA A 24 -10.13 8.74 -20.79
C ALA A 24 -9.89 7.84 -19.57
N TRP A 25 -8.95 6.91 -19.66
CA TRP A 25 -8.60 6.01 -18.55
C TRP A 25 -7.93 6.77 -17.39
N ARG A 26 -7.04 7.70 -17.70
CA ARG A 26 -6.41 8.58 -16.69
C ARG A 26 -7.41 9.52 -16.05
N GLY A 27 -8.34 10.08 -16.83
CA GLY A 27 -9.43 10.93 -16.33
C GLY A 27 -10.41 10.16 -15.44
N ALA A 28 -10.78 8.94 -15.82
CA ALA A 28 -11.64 8.08 -15.01
C ALA A 28 -10.98 7.69 -13.67
N ARG A 29 -9.69 7.43 -13.69
CA ARG A 29 -8.92 7.17 -12.45
C ARG A 29 -8.88 8.39 -11.53
N TRP A 30 -8.62 9.57 -12.09
CA TRP A 30 -8.61 10.81 -11.31
C TRP A 30 -9.98 11.13 -10.71
N LEU A 31 -11.07 10.89 -11.44
CA LEU A 31 -12.44 11.07 -10.95
C LEU A 31 -12.82 10.03 -9.87
N SER A 32 -12.32 8.79 -9.96
CA SER A 32 -12.55 7.78 -8.93
C SER A 32 -11.76 8.09 -7.65
N GLU A 33 -10.54 8.58 -7.77
CA GLU A 33 -9.72 9.03 -6.65
C GLU A 33 -10.30 10.29 -5.98
N SER A 34 -10.85 11.22 -6.77
CA SER A 34 -11.49 12.45 -6.28
C SER A 34 -12.80 12.20 -5.53
N ARG A 35 -13.49 11.08 -5.80
CA ARG A 35 -14.72 10.68 -5.08
C ARG A 35 -14.44 9.81 -3.85
N TYR A 36 -13.22 9.32 -3.70
CA TYR A 36 -12.83 8.57 -2.52
C TYR A 36 -12.67 9.53 -1.34
N LYS A 37 -13.75 9.67 -0.57
CA LYS A 37 -13.66 10.31 0.74
C LYS A 37 -12.90 9.35 1.64
N PRO A 38 -11.67 9.68 2.09
CA PRO A 38 -10.93 8.79 2.97
C PRO A 38 -11.79 8.48 4.20
N PRO A 39 -11.85 7.22 4.64
CA PRO A 39 -12.56 6.87 5.86
C PRO A 39 -12.02 7.72 7.01
N PRO A 40 -12.85 8.05 8.00
CA PRO A 40 -12.41 8.82 9.15
C PRO A 40 -11.20 8.14 9.78
N PRO A 41 -10.21 8.91 10.27
CA PRO A 41 -9.00 8.36 10.84
C PRO A 41 -9.36 7.41 12.00
N LYS A 42 -8.82 6.19 11.95
CA LYS A 42 -9.07 5.18 12.99
C LYS A 42 -8.61 5.71 14.36
N PRO A 43 -9.32 5.41 15.44
CA PRO A 43 -8.85 5.67 16.79
C PRO A 43 -7.48 5.02 17.03
N LEU A 44 -6.69 5.61 17.91
CA LEU A 44 -5.30 5.18 18.16
C LEU A 44 -5.24 3.74 18.69
N ASP A 45 -6.13 3.38 19.58
CA ASP A 45 -6.27 2.04 20.19
C ASP A 45 -6.55 0.97 19.11
N ARG A 46 -7.34 1.31 18.07
CA ARG A 46 -7.59 0.40 16.95
C ARG A 46 -6.36 0.24 16.05
N LEU A 47 -5.61 1.32 15.83
CA LEU A 47 -4.36 1.25 15.09
C LEU A 47 -3.33 0.38 15.80
N GLU A 48 -3.22 0.52 17.10
CA GLU A 48 -2.34 -0.31 17.93
C GLU A 48 -2.73 -1.79 17.88
N ALA A 49 -4.04 -2.08 18.03
CA ALA A 49 -4.56 -3.45 17.92
C ALA A 49 -4.33 -4.05 16.51
N ASP A 50 -4.55 -3.27 15.45
CA ASP A 50 -4.30 -3.68 14.07
C ASP A 50 -2.80 -3.99 13.84
N LEU A 51 -1.91 -3.15 14.36
CA LEU A 51 -0.46 -3.36 14.25
C LEU A 51 -0.01 -4.63 14.96
N ARG A 52 -0.47 -4.87 16.19
CA ARG A 52 -0.16 -6.11 16.93
C ARG A 52 -0.65 -7.34 16.19
N ARG A 53 -1.88 -7.31 15.70
CA ARG A 53 -2.48 -8.41 14.93
C ARG A 53 -1.68 -8.70 13.65
N LEU A 54 -1.43 -7.67 12.83
CA LEU A 54 -0.71 -7.83 11.56
C LEU A 54 0.72 -8.33 11.77
N ARG A 55 1.37 -7.88 12.84
CA ARG A 55 2.70 -8.37 13.19
C ARG A 55 2.67 -9.84 13.57
N ALA A 56 1.74 -10.25 14.43
CA ALA A 56 1.59 -11.65 14.82
C ALA A 56 1.26 -12.55 13.61
N GLU A 57 0.39 -12.11 12.71
CA GLU A 57 0.07 -12.82 11.47
C GLU A 57 1.28 -12.94 10.53
N LEU A 58 2.10 -11.89 10.46
CA LEU A 58 3.34 -11.90 9.66
C LEU A 58 4.32 -12.93 10.19
N GLU A 59 4.60 -12.92 11.49
CA GLU A 59 5.49 -13.86 12.16
C GLU A 59 5.00 -15.31 12.04
N ASP A 60 3.69 -15.55 12.20
CA ASP A 60 3.08 -16.87 12.04
C ASP A 60 3.16 -17.37 10.57
N THR A 61 2.93 -16.47 9.62
CA THR A 61 3.01 -16.82 8.19
C THR A 61 4.44 -17.11 7.76
N GLU A 62 5.42 -16.41 8.30
CA GLU A 62 6.84 -16.69 8.04
C GLU A 62 7.27 -18.07 8.53
N THR A 63 6.66 -18.56 9.62
CA THR A 63 7.01 -19.84 10.24
C THR A 63 6.28 -21.05 9.64
N ARG A 64 5.01 -20.90 9.23
CA ARG A 64 4.13 -22.06 8.95
C ARG A 64 3.79 -22.30 7.47
N ALA A 65 3.96 -21.35 6.57
CA ALA A 65 3.41 -21.47 5.22
C ALA A 65 4.26 -22.29 4.23
N SER A 66 3.59 -23.04 3.36
CA SER A 66 4.20 -23.73 2.22
C SER A 66 4.73 -22.74 1.17
N LEU A 67 5.81 -23.10 0.48
CA LEU A 67 6.68 -22.20 -0.29
C LEU A 67 5.99 -21.30 -1.34
N THR A 68 4.98 -21.75 -2.06
CA THR A 68 4.45 -20.99 -3.22
C THR A 68 3.42 -19.92 -2.86
N ALA A 69 2.53 -20.20 -1.91
CA ALA A 69 1.53 -19.23 -1.45
C ALA A 69 2.10 -18.25 -0.40
N LYS A 70 3.19 -18.64 0.25
CA LYS A 70 3.86 -17.89 1.30
C LYS A 70 4.32 -16.50 0.83
N HIS A 71 4.99 -16.43 -0.31
CA HIS A 71 5.59 -15.18 -0.78
C HIS A 71 4.55 -14.08 -0.99
N HIS A 72 3.45 -14.37 -1.68
CA HIS A 72 2.39 -13.39 -1.92
C HIS A 72 1.69 -12.98 -0.63
N ARG A 73 1.46 -13.92 0.28
CA ARG A 73 0.80 -13.64 1.56
C ARG A 73 1.68 -12.81 2.48
N VAL A 74 2.96 -13.12 2.58
CA VAL A 74 3.94 -12.33 3.35
C VAL A 74 4.04 -10.91 2.78
N GLN A 75 4.10 -10.74 1.46
CA GLN A 75 4.14 -9.43 0.84
C GLN A 75 2.87 -8.61 1.12
N ALA A 76 1.70 -9.22 1.03
CA ALA A 76 0.43 -8.56 1.33
C ALA A 76 0.33 -8.14 2.81
N LEU A 77 0.71 -9.03 3.73
CA LEU A 77 0.72 -8.74 5.17
C LEU A 77 1.75 -7.65 5.52
N ARG A 78 2.93 -7.71 4.90
CA ARG A 78 3.96 -6.68 5.07
C ARG A 78 3.46 -5.31 4.59
N GLY A 79 2.83 -5.24 3.41
CA GLY A 79 2.23 -4.01 2.90
C GLY A 79 1.19 -3.44 3.86
N ALA A 80 0.25 -4.27 4.31
CA ALA A 80 -0.78 -3.86 5.27
C ALA A 80 -0.18 -3.38 6.61
N TYR A 81 0.89 -4.04 7.07
CA TYR A 81 1.60 -3.63 8.28
C TYR A 81 2.27 -2.26 8.12
N LEU A 82 2.95 -2.02 7.00
CA LEU A 82 3.61 -0.75 6.72
C LEU A 82 2.62 0.40 6.57
N ASP A 83 1.46 0.15 5.96
CA ASP A 83 0.37 1.14 5.86
C ASP A 83 -0.18 1.51 7.24
N ALA A 84 -0.42 0.51 8.09
CA ALA A 84 -0.87 0.73 9.47
C ALA A 84 0.20 1.45 10.31
N LEU A 85 1.48 1.12 10.11
CA LEU A 85 2.61 1.76 10.76
C LEU A 85 2.72 3.25 10.36
N ALA A 86 2.58 3.56 9.07
CA ALA A 86 2.58 4.94 8.58
C ALA A 86 1.41 5.75 9.15
N ALA A 87 0.21 5.15 9.23
CA ALA A 87 -0.96 5.79 9.84
C ALA A 87 -0.74 6.08 11.34
N ALA A 88 -0.12 5.17 12.08
CA ALA A 88 0.23 5.37 13.49
C ALA A 88 1.27 6.50 13.65
N CYS A 89 2.30 6.53 12.79
CA CYS A 89 3.30 7.59 12.78
C CYS A 89 2.69 8.98 12.60
N GLN A 90 1.76 9.13 11.67
CA GLN A 90 1.04 10.40 11.45
C GLN A 90 0.26 10.85 12.68
N ARG A 91 -0.29 9.91 13.46
CA ARG A 91 -1.09 10.23 14.65
C ARG A 91 -0.25 10.73 15.84
N VAL A 92 0.99 10.27 15.95
CA VAL A 92 1.89 10.60 17.06
C VAL A 92 3.09 11.44 16.63
N GLU A 93 3.05 11.99 15.42
CA GLU A 93 4.09 12.87 14.85
C GLU A 93 5.49 12.22 14.82
N VAL A 94 5.54 10.97 14.42
CA VAL A 94 6.80 10.23 14.17
C VAL A 94 7.01 10.14 12.66
N THR A 95 8.25 10.25 12.23
CA THR A 95 8.60 10.10 10.81
C THR A 95 8.40 8.67 10.36
N PRO A 96 7.56 8.38 9.34
CA PRO A 96 7.33 7.05 8.84
C PRO A 96 8.60 6.45 8.22
N PRO A 97 8.66 5.11 8.06
CA PRO A 97 9.81 4.47 7.45
C PRO A 97 9.96 4.89 5.98
N THR A 98 11.18 5.14 5.55
CA THR A 98 11.50 5.48 4.17
C THR A 98 11.52 4.23 3.30
N GLY A 99 11.01 4.36 2.06
CA GLY A 99 11.01 3.25 1.09
C GLY A 99 9.66 2.56 0.87
N GLY A 100 8.59 2.98 1.53
CA GLY A 100 7.25 2.41 1.37
C GLY A 100 7.25 0.89 1.57
N ASP A 101 6.69 0.12 0.63
CA ASP A 101 6.63 -1.35 0.69
C ASP A 101 8.00 -2.05 0.72
N ARG A 102 9.07 -1.33 0.35
CA ARG A 102 10.45 -1.81 0.35
C ARG A 102 11.27 -1.28 1.52
N ALA A 103 10.63 -0.70 2.53
CA ALA A 103 11.33 -0.15 3.68
C ALA A 103 12.30 -1.19 4.30
N PRO A 104 13.56 -0.81 4.55
CA PRO A 104 14.52 -1.71 5.19
C PRO A 104 14.05 -2.12 6.60
N GLN A 105 14.35 -3.33 7.02
CA GLN A 105 13.95 -3.82 8.34
C GLN A 105 14.48 -2.94 9.49
N ALA A 106 15.68 -2.38 9.33
CA ALA A 106 16.26 -1.45 10.29
C ALA A 106 15.43 -0.18 10.49
N GLU A 107 14.86 0.36 9.39
CA GLU A 107 13.95 1.52 9.45
C GLU A 107 12.64 1.18 10.18
N ILE A 108 12.10 -0.01 9.93
CA ILE A 108 10.90 -0.49 10.62
C ILE A 108 11.17 -0.58 12.13
N TYR A 109 12.29 -1.18 12.54
CA TYR A 109 12.67 -1.27 13.95
C TYR A 109 12.89 0.10 14.60
N ARG A 110 13.48 1.04 13.89
CA ARG A 110 13.63 2.42 14.37
C ARG A 110 12.27 3.04 14.67
N VAL A 111 11.36 2.96 13.72
CA VAL A 111 10.01 3.53 13.87
C VAL A 111 9.23 2.85 14.99
N GLU A 112 9.29 1.52 15.09
CA GLU A 112 8.66 0.78 16.19
C GLU A 112 9.19 1.22 17.57
N ALA A 113 10.51 1.47 17.67
CA ALA A 113 11.13 1.96 18.90
C ALA A 113 10.67 3.38 19.25
N GLU A 114 10.55 4.27 18.25
CA GLU A 114 10.03 5.63 18.44
C GLU A 114 8.54 5.62 18.84
N LEU A 115 7.73 4.76 18.23
CA LEU A 115 6.31 4.59 18.60
C LEU A 115 6.18 4.10 20.04
N ARG A 116 7.02 3.17 20.48
CA ARG A 116 7.04 2.70 21.87
C ARG A 116 7.36 3.84 22.83
N GLN A 117 8.31 4.72 22.51
CA GLN A 117 8.63 5.89 23.33
C GLN A 117 7.44 6.85 23.45
N ARG A 118 6.52 6.83 22.47
CA ARG A 118 5.29 7.61 22.46
C ARG A 118 4.10 6.86 23.11
N GLY A 119 4.33 5.68 23.70
CA GLY A 119 3.32 4.90 24.39
C GLY A 119 2.56 3.90 23.53
N LEU A 120 2.97 3.68 22.26
CA LEU A 120 2.40 2.68 21.37
C LEU A 120 3.31 1.44 21.32
N ASP A 121 3.02 0.40 22.09
CA ASP A 121 3.79 -0.84 22.02
C ASP A 121 3.20 -1.81 21.01
N VAL A 122 3.90 -1.94 19.87
CA VAL A 122 3.51 -2.81 18.75
C VAL A 122 3.92 -4.26 18.98
N ARG A 123 4.82 -4.52 19.93
CA ARG A 123 5.43 -5.84 20.15
C ARG A 123 4.86 -6.60 21.35
N GLU A 124 4.15 -5.93 22.22
CA GLU A 124 3.55 -6.58 23.38
C GLU A 124 2.44 -7.52 22.94
N THR A 125 2.77 -8.80 22.80
CA THR A 125 1.78 -9.86 22.80
C THR A 125 1.16 -9.86 24.20
N ALA A 126 -0.11 -9.49 24.28
CA ALA A 126 -0.87 -9.65 25.51
C ALA A 126 -0.83 -11.14 25.89
N VAL A 127 0.00 -11.47 26.84
CA VAL A 127 -0.01 -12.77 27.52
C VAL A 127 -1.23 -12.75 28.43
N TYR A 128 -2.32 -13.33 27.93
CA TYR A 128 -3.47 -13.71 28.74
C TYR A 128 -3.38 -15.20 29.08
#